data_8d4b989ae1f9bf0fd784a782adcc04f3
#
_entry.id   8d4b989ae1f9bf0fd784a782adcc04f3
#
_cell.length_a   1.000
_cell.length_b   1.000
_cell.length_c   1.000
_cell.angle_alpha   90.00
_cell.angle_beta   90.00
_cell.angle_gamma   90.00
#
_symmetry.space_group_name_H-M   'P 1'
#
loop_
_entity.id
_entity.type
_entity.pdbx_description
1 polymer ?
#
loop_
_entity_poly.entity_id
_entity_poly.type
_entity_poly.pdbx_seq_one_letter_code
_entity_poly.pdbx_strand_id
1 'polypeptide(L)'
;KDIETSDVIITNPPWSRDVLHRVIYHCTSIKPTWLLFDADWMHTKQSTHYRDILKKIVSVGRVEWIKGSKNTGKDNCCWYYFDKDNTEQTQFFGRQT
;
A
#
# COMPACT_ATOMS: atom_id res chain seq x y z
N LYS A 1 4.58 19.09 -3.54
CA LYS A 1 5.82 18.36 -3.68
C LYS A 1 5.86 17.61 -5.00
N ASP A 2 6.95 17.72 -5.67
CA ASP A 2 7.09 17.18 -7.01
C ASP A 2 7.44 15.69 -6.96
N ILE A 3 6.54 14.86 -7.48
CA ILE A 3 6.76 13.42 -7.51
C ILE A 3 8.00 13.07 -8.33
N GLU A 4 8.26 13.83 -9.37
CA GLU A 4 9.37 13.51 -10.29
C GLU A 4 10.74 13.68 -9.67
N THR A 5 10.82 14.42 -8.57
CA THR A 5 12.11 14.61 -7.89
C THR A 5 12.30 13.65 -6.73
N SER A 6 11.31 12.83 -6.41
CA SER A 6 11.41 11.87 -5.31
C SER A 6 11.96 10.54 -5.82
N ASP A 7 12.72 9.84 -4.96
CA ASP A 7 13.21 8.51 -5.29
C ASP A 7 12.11 7.45 -5.14
N VAL A 8 11.13 7.73 -4.32
CA VAL A 8 10.05 6.79 -4.03
C VAL A 8 8.78 7.58 -3.72
N ILE A 9 7.64 6.99 -4.03
CA ILE A 9 6.34 7.59 -3.72
C ILE A 9 5.81 6.96 -2.44
N ILE A 10 5.36 7.79 -1.49
CA ILE A 10 4.76 7.30 -0.24
C ILE A 10 3.45 8.04 -0.07
N THR A 11 2.34 7.31 -0.03
CA THR A 11 1.04 7.96 0.08
C THR A 11 0.02 7.05 0.74
N ASN A 12 -1.08 7.67 1.19
CA ASN A 12 -2.22 7.00 1.79
C ASN A 12 -3.42 7.23 0.87
N PRO A 13 -3.68 6.30 -0.07
CA PRO A 13 -4.71 6.52 -1.08
C PRO A 13 -6.10 6.27 -0.51
N PRO A 14 -7.14 6.76 -1.21
CA PRO A 14 -8.50 6.33 -0.88
C PRO A 14 -8.64 4.83 -1.04
N TRP A 15 -9.50 4.22 -0.20
CA TRP A 15 -9.63 2.77 -0.17
C TRP A 15 -10.69 2.21 -1.11
N SER A 16 -11.43 3.07 -1.83
CA SER A 16 -12.34 2.61 -2.87
C SER A 16 -11.55 1.82 -3.91
N ARG A 17 -12.00 0.62 -4.24
CA ARG A 17 -11.21 -0.26 -5.11
C ARG A 17 -10.93 0.36 -6.47
N ASP A 18 -11.91 1.03 -7.04
CA ASP A 18 -11.69 1.65 -8.36
C ASP A 18 -10.59 2.70 -8.31
N VAL A 19 -10.63 3.57 -7.30
CA VAL A 19 -9.63 4.62 -7.17
C VAL A 19 -8.30 4.03 -6.76
N LEU A 20 -8.32 3.07 -5.82
CA LEU A 20 -7.10 2.46 -5.31
C LEU A 20 -6.28 1.82 -6.44
N HIS A 21 -6.93 1.04 -7.28
CA HIS A 21 -6.20 0.33 -8.34
C HIS A 21 -5.66 1.30 -9.38
N ARG A 22 -6.35 2.40 -9.65
CA ARG A 22 -5.83 3.43 -10.54
C ARG A 22 -4.61 4.11 -9.93
N VAL A 23 -4.63 4.34 -8.61
CA VAL A 23 -3.48 4.94 -7.94
C VAL A 23 -2.29 3.99 -7.99
N ILE A 24 -2.51 2.70 -7.72
CA ILE A 24 -1.44 1.71 -7.79
C ILE A 24 -0.82 1.72 -9.18
N TYR A 25 -1.64 1.60 -10.20
CA TYR A 25 -1.13 1.55 -11.56
C TYR A 25 -0.35 2.81 -11.92
N HIS A 26 -0.92 3.97 -11.61
CA HIS A 26 -0.29 5.23 -11.98
C HIS A 26 1.04 5.42 -11.25
N CYS A 27 1.05 5.23 -9.94
CA CYS A 27 2.26 5.48 -9.16
C CYS A 27 3.37 4.50 -9.48
N THR A 28 3.02 3.21 -9.59
CA THR A 28 4.03 2.18 -9.82
C THR A 28 4.64 2.26 -11.21
N SER A 29 3.95 2.89 -12.16
CA SER A 29 4.50 3.07 -13.50
C SER A 29 5.56 4.18 -13.52
N ILE A 30 5.61 5.01 -12.48
CA ILE A 30 6.54 6.12 -12.38
C ILE A 30 7.75 5.77 -11.50
N LYS A 31 7.50 5.29 -10.29
CA LYS A 31 8.56 5.06 -9.30
C LYS A 31 8.18 3.94 -8.36
N PRO A 32 9.14 3.36 -7.62
CA PRO A 32 8.81 2.49 -6.50
C PRO A 32 7.85 3.21 -5.56
N THR A 33 6.88 2.48 -5.03
CA THR A 33 5.75 3.11 -4.34
C THR A 33 5.38 2.39 -3.06
N TRP A 34 5.23 3.14 -1.96
CA TRP A 34 4.68 2.65 -0.71
C TRP A 34 3.25 3.20 -0.57
N LEU A 35 2.29 2.31 -0.37
CA LEU A 35 0.89 2.70 -0.17
C LEU A 35 0.38 2.07 1.12
N LEU A 36 -0.36 2.86 1.90
CA LEU A 36 -0.97 2.40 3.14
C LEU A 36 -2.46 2.21 2.92
N PHE A 37 -2.92 0.97 2.98
CA PHE A 37 -4.36 0.71 2.87
C PHE A 37 -4.70 -0.61 3.54
N ASP A 38 -5.96 -1.08 3.37
CA ASP A 38 -6.48 -2.17 4.18
C ASP A 38 -5.69 -3.47 4.00
N ALA A 39 -5.55 -4.21 5.09
CA ALA A 39 -4.77 -5.44 5.09
C ALA A 39 -5.46 -6.55 4.31
N ASP A 40 -6.78 -6.51 4.18
CA ASP A 40 -7.50 -7.55 3.49
C ASP A 40 -7.28 -7.55 1.99
N TRP A 41 -6.78 -6.45 1.45
CA TRP A 41 -6.55 -6.33 0.01
C TRP A 41 -5.66 -7.45 -0.53
N MET A 42 -4.65 -7.86 0.24
CA MET A 42 -3.72 -8.88 -0.23
C MET A 42 -4.39 -10.24 -0.43
N HIS A 43 -5.58 -10.42 0.13
CA HIS A 43 -6.33 -11.67 0.00
C HIS A 43 -7.34 -11.62 -1.13
N THR A 44 -7.45 -10.52 -1.85
CA THR A 44 -8.42 -10.39 -2.93
C THR A 44 -7.86 -10.93 -4.23
N LYS A 45 -8.77 -11.28 -5.14
CA LYS A 45 -8.35 -11.73 -6.47
C LYS A 45 -7.67 -10.61 -7.24
N GLN A 46 -8.11 -9.37 -7.04
CA GLN A 46 -7.54 -8.22 -7.72
C GLN A 46 -6.07 -8.03 -7.38
N SER A 47 -5.67 -8.38 -6.15
CA SER A 47 -4.27 -8.22 -5.76
C SER A 47 -3.33 -9.09 -6.57
N THR A 48 -3.84 -10.19 -7.14
CA THR A 48 -2.99 -11.09 -7.93
C THR A 48 -2.44 -10.41 -9.18
N HIS A 49 -3.11 -9.38 -9.68
CA HIS A 49 -2.61 -8.64 -10.84
C HIS A 49 -1.35 -7.86 -10.53
N TYR A 50 -1.06 -7.63 -9.25
CA TYR A 50 0.07 -6.81 -8.83
C TYR A 50 1.15 -7.62 -8.12
N ARG A 51 1.02 -8.94 -8.07
CA ARG A 51 1.94 -9.78 -7.30
C ARG A 51 3.38 -9.65 -7.77
N ASP A 52 3.57 -9.54 -9.07
CA ASP A 52 4.93 -9.48 -9.61
C ASP A 52 5.66 -8.22 -9.20
N ILE A 53 4.94 -7.14 -8.90
CA ILE A 53 5.55 -5.89 -8.51
C ILE A 53 5.39 -5.59 -7.03
N LEU A 54 4.60 -6.37 -6.31
CA LEU A 54 4.43 -6.19 -4.86
C LEU A 54 5.59 -6.88 -4.15
N LYS A 55 6.44 -6.11 -3.51
CA LYS A 55 7.69 -6.63 -2.97
C LYS A 55 7.74 -6.70 -1.45
N LYS A 56 7.01 -5.85 -0.75
CA LYS A 56 6.99 -5.87 0.70
C LYS A 56 5.60 -5.58 1.22
N ILE A 57 5.23 -6.27 2.29
CA ILE A 57 3.98 -6.04 3.01
C ILE A 57 4.37 -5.90 4.47
N VAL A 58 4.09 -4.73 5.05
CA VAL A 58 4.43 -4.46 6.45
C VAL A 58 3.15 -4.25 7.23
N SER A 59 2.89 -5.13 8.18
CA SER A 59 1.67 -5.05 8.98
C SER A 59 1.76 -3.89 9.95
N VAL A 60 0.74 -3.03 9.95
CA VAL A 60 0.67 -1.89 10.86
C VAL A 60 -0.39 -2.11 11.93
N GLY A 61 -1.48 -2.78 11.55
CA GLY A 61 -2.62 -2.95 12.44
C GLY A 61 -3.60 -1.81 12.27
N ARG A 62 -4.36 -1.52 13.32
CA ARG A 62 -5.36 -0.47 13.26
C ARG A 62 -4.70 0.89 13.43
N VAL A 63 -5.15 1.85 12.63
CA VAL A 63 -4.59 3.19 12.66
C VAL A 63 -5.71 4.19 12.91
N GLU A 64 -5.43 5.14 13.80
CA GLU A 64 -6.37 6.22 14.08
C GLU A 64 -6.07 7.37 13.11
N TRP A 65 -6.91 7.48 12.08
CA TRP A 65 -6.71 8.51 11.05
C TRP A 65 -6.99 9.92 11.57
N ILE A 66 -8.05 10.02 12.38
CA ILE A 66 -8.45 11.29 12.97
C ILE A 66 -8.55 11.07 14.47
N LYS A 67 -7.70 11.75 15.21
CA LYS A 67 -7.66 11.59 16.66
C LYS A 67 -9.02 11.91 17.26
N GLY A 68 -9.50 11.01 18.09
CA GLY A 68 -10.79 11.20 18.73
C GLY A 68 -11.99 10.84 17.87
N SER A 69 -11.77 10.38 16.65
CA SER A 69 -12.87 9.99 15.77
C SER A 69 -13.50 8.69 16.24
N LYS A 70 -14.82 8.60 16.15
CA LYS A 70 -15.53 7.38 16.51
C LYS A 70 -15.30 6.26 15.50
N ASN A 71 -14.80 6.59 14.32
CA ASN A 71 -14.60 5.61 13.26
C ASN A 71 -13.17 5.12 13.16
N THR A 72 -12.34 5.46 14.14
CA THR A 72 -10.95 5.06 14.09
C THR A 72 -10.79 3.58 14.41
N GLY A 73 -9.76 2.99 13.85
CA GLY A 73 -9.28 1.70 14.29
C GLY A 73 -10.16 0.51 13.97
N LYS A 74 -11.08 0.64 13.03
CA LYS A 74 -11.93 -0.51 12.70
C LYS A 74 -11.25 -1.51 11.79
N ASP A 75 -10.40 -1.05 10.90
CA ASP A 75 -9.78 -1.91 9.91
C ASP A 75 -8.28 -1.96 10.11
N ASN A 76 -7.71 -3.13 9.87
CA ASN A 76 -6.28 -3.28 9.90
C ASN A 76 -5.68 -2.75 8.61
N CYS A 77 -4.47 -2.20 8.71
CA CYS A 77 -3.77 -1.61 7.59
C CYS A 77 -2.42 -2.25 7.41
N CYS A 78 -1.93 -2.18 6.18
CA CYS A 78 -0.57 -2.58 5.86
C CYS A 78 0.05 -1.55 4.95
N TRP A 79 1.37 -1.39 5.07
CA TRP A 79 2.13 -0.72 4.04
C TRP A 79 2.43 -1.75 2.96
N TYR A 80 2.13 -1.40 1.71
CA TYR A 80 2.45 -2.24 0.54
C TYR A 80 3.50 -1.53 -0.28
N TYR A 81 4.60 -2.21 -0.55
CA TYR A 81 5.68 -1.66 -1.35
C TYR A 81 5.69 -2.31 -2.73
N PHE A 82 5.61 -1.49 -3.76
CA PHE A 82 5.58 -1.93 -5.15
C PHE A 82 6.83 -1.43 -5.87
N ASP A 83 7.49 -2.32 -6.61
CA ASP A 83 8.68 -1.96 -7.36
C ASP A 83 8.80 -2.89 -8.56
N LYS A 84 8.48 -2.38 -9.74
CA LYS A 84 8.45 -3.21 -10.95
C LYS A 84 9.83 -3.64 -11.41
N ASP A 85 10.88 -2.96 -10.96
CA ASP A 85 12.25 -3.29 -11.36
C ASP A 85 12.92 -4.24 -10.37
N ASN A 86 12.26 -4.57 -9.28
CA ASN A 86 12.80 -5.47 -8.27
C ASN A 86 12.37 -6.90 -8.61
N THR A 87 13.34 -7.81 -8.69
CA THR A 87 13.08 -9.20 -9.08
C THR A 87 12.91 -10.13 -7.89
N GLU A 88 13.00 -9.62 -6.68
CA GLU A 88 12.86 -10.45 -5.47
C GLU A 88 11.41 -10.86 -5.27
N GLN A 89 11.22 -11.90 -4.47
CA GLN A 89 9.88 -12.33 -4.11
C GLN A 89 9.31 -11.40 -3.04
N THR A 90 7.98 -11.41 -2.94
CA THR A 90 7.30 -10.59 -1.93
C THR A 90 7.69 -11.05 -0.53
N GLN A 91 8.02 -10.08 0.34
CA GLN A 91 8.38 -10.34 1.73
C GLN A 91 7.30 -9.77 2.64
N PHE A 92 6.98 -10.50 3.69
CA PHE A 92 6.01 -10.04 4.67
C PHE A 92 6.73 -9.72 5.99
N PHE A 93 6.44 -8.55 6.55
CA PHE A 93 6.97 -8.12 7.83
C PHE A 93 5.82 -7.97 8.80
N GLY A 94 5.87 -8.71 9.90
CA GLY A 94 4.83 -8.64 10.88
C GLY A 94 4.81 -7.31 11.63
N ARG A 95 3.75 -7.12 12.43
CA ARG A 95 3.58 -5.91 13.21
C ARG A 95 4.72 -5.76 14.22
N GLN A 96 5.23 -4.55 14.29
CA GLN A 96 6.34 -4.25 15.19
C GLN A 96 5.87 -3.72 16.51
N THR A 97 5.18 -4.06 17.22
CA THR A 97 4.81 -3.63 18.47
C THR A 97 4.20 -3.62 19.06
#